data_f584a2725eba1e8529b04ad4113d045f
#
_entry.id   f584a2725eba1e8529b04ad4113d045f
#
_cell.length_a   1.000
_cell.length_b   1.000
_cell.length_c   1.000
_cell.angle_alpha   90.00
_cell.angle_beta   90.00
_cell.angle_gamma   90.00
#
_symmetry.space_group_name_H-M   'P 1'
#
loop_
_entity.id
_entity.type
_entity.pdbx_description
1 polymer ?
#
loop_
_entity_poly.entity_id
_entity_poly.type
_entity_poly.pdbx_seq_one_letter_code
_entity_poly.pdbx_strand_id
1 'polypeptide(L)'
;GAQLCGIVTDRDLRNRVVAQGLSPALPLRQIASTALHSLPPQASALDALTLMAQHNIHHVPVLDQARVLGIVTPRNVDARQSPSVVQLARGIHKAPDIATLAQLSAQVPALQQALVHGGAGAQGIGRIVTTVTDAVTTRLIALAEQQLGPAPVPWVWVAAGSQARQEQTARTDQDNALVLADEYDPVQHGAYFADFARFVCDGLDACGYIHCPGEMMAMNAQWCQPLAQWRRYFRKWIDQPEPMALLHSSVFFDLRAVAGHTPLLTQLRQEELSRAQRSQLFLGHMVGNALTQRPPLNWLGNIRPLRGPAHAGCIDLKHSAIAPMVDLARIYALAGGLEAVNTQERLAQAGALAGGEVSAAAAQDLGDALAFIAAVRLVHQARQADAQQPPDNFLPLAKLSRFERLQLKQAFKLIQAQQAVLAKRYPISR
;
A
#
# COMPACT_ATOMS: atom_id res chain seq x y z
N GLY A 1 -23.44 -8.44 29.71
CA GLY A 1 -22.39 -7.42 29.63
C GLY A 1 -22.84 -6.30 28.72
N ALA A 2 -22.47 -5.06 29.00
CA ALA A 2 -22.81 -3.91 28.16
C ALA A 2 -22.02 -4.00 26.84
N GLN A 3 -22.72 -4.04 25.72
CA GLN A 3 -22.14 -4.00 24.39
C GLN A 3 -21.94 -2.55 23.96
N LEU A 4 -20.78 -2.22 23.36
CA LEU A 4 -20.53 -0.91 22.80
C LEU A 4 -21.45 -0.69 21.57
N CYS A 5 -22.36 0.28 21.66
CA CYS A 5 -23.34 0.57 20.61
C CYS A 5 -23.11 1.91 19.89
N GLY A 6 -22.24 2.76 20.43
CA GLY A 6 -21.93 4.06 19.84
C GLY A 6 -20.93 4.87 20.67
N ILE A 7 -20.43 5.95 20.08
CA ILE A 7 -19.59 6.94 20.74
C ILE A 7 -20.19 8.33 20.56
N VAL A 8 -20.14 9.15 21.61
CA VAL A 8 -20.54 10.56 21.58
C VAL A 8 -19.36 11.38 22.09
N THR A 9 -19.03 12.44 21.37
CA THR A 9 -17.95 13.37 21.70
C THR A 9 -18.49 14.78 21.89
N ASP A 10 -17.69 15.69 22.47
CA ASP A 10 -18.03 17.13 22.57
C ASP A 10 -18.34 17.73 21.20
N ARG A 11 -17.71 17.22 20.15
CA ARG A 11 -17.96 17.65 18.77
C ARG A 11 -19.36 17.26 18.32
N ASP A 12 -19.82 16.07 18.67
CA ASP A 12 -21.17 15.60 18.35
C ASP A 12 -22.21 16.43 19.10
N LEU A 13 -21.98 16.71 20.38
CA LEU A 13 -22.86 17.58 21.17
C LEU A 13 -22.96 18.97 20.54
N ARG A 14 -21.85 19.60 20.18
CA ARG A 14 -21.85 20.92 19.53
C ARG A 14 -22.55 20.92 18.18
N ASN A 15 -22.25 19.96 17.33
CA ASN A 15 -22.71 19.98 15.93
C ASN A 15 -24.10 19.38 15.77
N ARG A 16 -24.46 18.35 16.57
CA ARG A 16 -25.72 17.61 16.40
C ARG A 16 -26.79 18.03 17.39
N VAL A 17 -26.44 18.76 18.46
CA VAL A 17 -27.41 19.27 19.44
C VAL A 17 -27.43 20.80 19.40
N VAL A 18 -26.34 21.43 19.81
CA VAL A 18 -26.29 22.90 19.97
C VAL A 18 -26.50 23.62 18.64
N ALA A 19 -25.75 23.26 17.59
CA ALA A 19 -25.84 23.90 16.27
C ALA A 19 -27.19 23.65 15.56
N GLN A 20 -27.92 22.59 15.96
CA GLN A 20 -29.23 22.26 15.42
C GLN A 20 -30.39 22.76 16.31
N GLY A 21 -30.10 23.45 17.41
CA GLY A 21 -31.11 23.97 18.35
C GLY A 21 -31.93 22.85 19.03
N LEU A 22 -31.38 21.63 19.13
CA LEU A 22 -32.07 20.50 19.71
C LEU A 22 -31.98 20.51 21.27
N SER A 23 -32.95 19.90 21.92
CA SER A 23 -32.97 19.78 23.38
C SER A 23 -31.77 18.93 23.88
N PRO A 24 -31.04 19.37 24.92
CA PRO A 24 -30.01 18.53 25.54
C PRO A 24 -30.56 17.30 26.28
N ALA A 25 -31.87 17.17 26.43
CA ALA A 25 -32.54 15.99 27.00
C ALA A 25 -32.73 14.86 25.99
N LEU A 26 -32.26 15.00 24.74
CA LEU A 26 -32.33 13.94 23.74
C LEU A 26 -31.57 12.67 24.19
N PRO A 27 -32.12 11.48 23.91
CA PRO A 27 -31.42 10.23 24.12
C PRO A 27 -30.10 10.19 23.33
N LEU A 28 -28.97 9.83 23.95
CA LEU A 28 -27.65 9.76 23.33
C LEU A 28 -27.63 8.92 22.03
N ARG A 29 -28.46 7.88 21.93
CA ARG A 29 -28.57 7.04 20.72
C ARG A 29 -28.95 7.82 19.46
N GLN A 30 -29.58 8.99 19.57
CA GLN A 30 -29.97 9.80 18.42
C GLN A 30 -28.81 10.64 17.85
N ILE A 31 -27.77 10.88 18.66
CA ILE A 31 -26.62 11.68 18.29
C ILE A 31 -25.31 10.90 18.25
N ALA A 32 -25.32 9.64 18.72
CA ALA A 32 -24.14 8.79 18.72
C ALA A 32 -23.72 8.38 17.30
N SER A 33 -22.41 8.33 17.09
CA SER A 33 -21.82 7.65 15.95
C SER A 33 -21.82 6.16 16.20
N THR A 34 -22.45 5.37 15.31
CA THR A 34 -22.61 3.91 15.45
C THR A 34 -21.66 3.12 14.57
N ALA A 35 -21.13 3.72 13.48
CA ALA A 35 -20.04 3.14 12.71
C ALA A 35 -18.73 3.29 13.50
N LEU A 36 -18.44 2.29 14.34
CA LEU A 36 -17.32 2.32 15.27
C LEU A 36 -16.10 1.62 14.69
N HIS A 37 -14.96 2.29 14.79
CA HIS A 37 -13.64 1.70 14.54
C HIS A 37 -12.97 1.46 15.88
N SER A 38 -12.58 0.23 16.17
CA SER A 38 -11.98 -0.18 17.44
C SER A 38 -10.72 -1.00 17.21
N LEU A 39 -9.89 -1.14 18.23
CA LEU A 39 -8.68 -1.95 18.21
C LEU A 39 -8.67 -2.97 19.35
N PRO A 40 -8.03 -4.13 19.15
CA PRO A 40 -7.79 -5.08 20.23
C PRO A 40 -6.68 -4.57 21.18
N PRO A 41 -6.56 -5.09 22.41
CA PRO A 41 -5.57 -4.64 23.39
C PRO A 41 -4.11 -4.81 22.94
N GLN A 42 -3.85 -5.76 22.01
CA GLN A 42 -2.54 -6.09 21.48
C GLN A 42 -2.10 -5.17 20.33
N ALA A 43 -3.02 -4.31 19.82
CA ALA A 43 -2.71 -3.37 18.76
C ALA A 43 -1.64 -2.35 19.21
N SER A 44 -0.76 -1.99 18.32
CA SER A 44 0.29 -1.02 18.58
C SER A 44 -0.27 0.41 18.62
N ALA A 45 0.48 1.32 19.24
CA ALA A 45 0.21 2.76 19.15
C ALA A 45 0.13 3.25 17.69
N LEU A 46 0.93 2.67 16.83
CA LEU A 46 0.98 2.98 15.40
C LEU A 46 -0.29 2.57 14.65
N ASP A 47 -0.88 1.43 15.01
CA ASP A 47 -2.17 0.99 14.47
C ASP A 47 -3.29 1.98 14.86
N ALA A 48 -3.23 2.50 16.10
CA ALA A 48 -4.18 3.51 16.56
C ALA A 48 -4.06 4.81 15.75
N LEU A 49 -2.84 5.31 15.54
CA LEU A 49 -2.61 6.52 14.74
C LEU A 49 -3.05 6.31 13.27
N THR A 50 -2.75 5.15 12.70
CA THR A 50 -3.17 4.79 11.34
C THR A 50 -4.69 4.80 11.23
N LEU A 51 -5.40 4.13 12.14
CA LEU A 51 -6.87 4.09 12.16
C LEU A 51 -7.49 5.48 12.33
N MET A 52 -6.92 6.30 13.22
CA MET A 52 -7.36 7.68 13.41
C MET A 52 -7.19 8.51 12.12
N ALA A 53 -6.06 8.36 11.44
CA ALA A 53 -5.77 9.08 10.21
C ALA A 53 -6.66 8.62 9.05
N GLN A 54 -6.84 7.31 8.87
CA GLN A 54 -7.68 6.73 7.81
C GLN A 54 -9.13 7.20 7.87
N HIS A 55 -9.70 7.25 9.08
CA HIS A 55 -11.12 7.57 9.29
C HIS A 55 -11.35 8.99 9.79
N ASN A 56 -10.29 9.82 9.91
CA ASN A 56 -10.36 11.19 10.45
C ASN A 56 -11.08 11.26 11.80
N ILE A 57 -10.79 10.28 12.68
CA ILE A 57 -11.31 10.15 14.04
C ILE A 57 -10.22 10.41 15.07
N HIS A 58 -10.62 10.83 16.31
CA HIS A 58 -9.69 11.15 17.39
C HIS A 58 -9.89 10.30 18.64
N HIS A 59 -10.85 9.38 18.63
CA HIS A 59 -11.18 8.52 19.73
C HIS A 59 -11.35 7.10 19.20
N VAL A 60 -10.48 6.20 19.61
CA VAL A 60 -10.50 4.79 19.21
C VAL A 60 -10.74 3.93 20.45
N PRO A 61 -11.92 3.29 20.58
CA PRO A 61 -12.16 2.33 21.64
C PRO A 61 -11.22 1.12 21.51
N VAL A 62 -10.70 0.68 22.66
CA VAL A 62 -9.97 -0.58 22.77
C VAL A 62 -10.89 -1.63 23.35
N LEU A 63 -11.10 -2.71 22.59
CA LEU A 63 -12.04 -3.77 22.94
C LEU A 63 -11.30 -5.09 23.15
N ASP A 64 -11.57 -5.74 24.29
CA ASP A 64 -11.28 -7.16 24.47
C ASP A 64 -12.59 -7.95 24.28
N GLN A 65 -12.69 -8.66 23.16
CA GLN A 65 -13.93 -9.24 22.67
C GLN A 65 -15.05 -8.18 22.55
N ALA A 66 -16.03 -8.17 23.46
CA ALA A 66 -17.12 -7.19 23.50
C ALA A 66 -16.96 -6.15 24.65
N ARG A 67 -15.90 -6.26 25.48
CA ARG A 67 -15.68 -5.41 26.64
C ARG A 67 -14.81 -4.21 26.27
N VAL A 68 -15.27 -3.00 26.57
CA VAL A 68 -14.46 -1.77 26.45
C VAL A 68 -13.43 -1.74 27.57
N LEU A 69 -12.14 -1.72 27.22
CA LEU A 69 -11.03 -1.56 28.15
C LEU A 69 -10.65 -0.09 28.35
N GLY A 70 -10.83 0.73 27.32
CA GLY A 70 -10.50 2.15 27.34
C GLY A 70 -10.70 2.81 25.98
N ILE A 71 -10.29 4.06 25.90
CA ILE A 71 -10.29 4.85 24.67
C ILE A 71 -8.89 5.43 24.46
N VAL A 72 -8.33 5.25 23.27
CA VAL A 72 -7.06 5.87 22.85
C VAL A 72 -7.37 7.14 22.08
N THR A 73 -6.63 8.21 22.40
CA THR A 73 -6.69 9.50 21.70
C THR A 73 -5.29 9.87 21.18
N PRO A 74 -5.16 10.83 20.24
CA PRO A 74 -3.84 11.29 19.78
C PRO A 74 -2.92 11.71 20.93
N ARG A 75 -3.46 12.36 21.97
CA ARG A 75 -2.68 12.78 23.15
C ARG A 75 -2.06 11.62 23.94
N ASN A 76 -2.67 10.45 23.91
CA ASN A 76 -2.13 9.27 24.58
C ASN A 76 -0.94 8.65 23.80
N VAL A 77 -0.89 8.87 22.51
CA VAL A 77 0.08 8.24 21.59
C VAL A 77 1.20 9.22 21.18
N ASP A 78 0.85 10.50 20.99
CA ASP A 78 1.71 11.56 20.41
C ASP A 78 2.73 12.17 21.40
N ALA A 79 2.89 11.60 22.59
CA ALA A 79 3.68 12.24 23.68
C ALA A 79 5.15 12.55 23.32
N ARG A 80 5.67 12.14 22.13
CA ARG A 80 7.08 12.31 21.76
C ARG A 80 7.37 12.55 20.27
N GLN A 81 6.39 12.75 19.36
CA GLN A 81 6.66 12.86 17.92
C GLN A 81 5.98 14.08 17.27
N SER A 82 6.75 14.95 16.65
CA SER A 82 6.35 15.94 15.63
C SER A 82 6.91 15.49 14.27
N PRO A 83 6.15 15.63 13.16
CA PRO A 83 4.74 16.03 13.02
C PRO A 83 3.76 14.91 13.34
N SER A 84 2.59 15.25 13.89
CA SER A 84 1.55 14.26 14.18
C SER A 84 0.88 13.77 12.91
N VAL A 85 0.87 12.45 12.68
CA VAL A 85 0.18 11.80 11.55
C VAL A 85 -1.28 12.24 11.47
N VAL A 86 -1.96 12.29 12.61
CA VAL A 86 -3.39 12.66 12.70
C VAL A 86 -3.63 14.11 12.32
N GLN A 87 -2.72 15.02 12.73
CA GLN A 87 -2.82 16.44 12.36
C GLN A 87 -2.59 16.65 10.87
N LEU A 88 -1.59 15.95 10.29
CA LEU A 88 -1.30 15.98 8.87
C LEU A 88 -2.49 15.47 8.06
N ALA A 89 -3.04 14.30 8.39
CA ALA A 89 -4.22 13.74 7.72
C ALA A 89 -5.43 14.68 7.83
N ARG A 90 -5.65 15.28 9.01
CA ARG A 90 -6.72 16.28 9.18
C ARG A 90 -6.52 17.53 8.31
N GLY A 91 -5.28 18.02 8.20
CA GLY A 91 -4.95 19.14 7.33
C GLY A 91 -5.26 18.81 5.87
N ILE A 92 -4.85 17.63 5.42
CA ILE A 92 -5.09 17.13 4.06
C ILE A 92 -6.60 17.07 3.75
N HIS A 93 -7.40 16.46 4.62
CA HIS A 93 -8.86 16.38 4.42
C HIS A 93 -9.55 17.74 4.31
N LYS A 94 -8.96 18.79 4.88
CA LYS A 94 -9.51 20.16 4.87
C LYS A 94 -8.87 21.07 3.83
N ALA A 95 -7.84 20.64 3.14
CA ALA A 95 -7.11 21.46 2.19
C ALA A 95 -8.07 22.01 1.10
N PRO A 96 -8.10 23.33 0.87
CA PRO A 96 -9.02 23.91 -0.09
C PRO A 96 -8.59 23.71 -1.54
N ASP A 97 -7.30 23.48 -1.78
CA ASP A 97 -6.68 23.45 -3.10
C ASP A 97 -5.43 22.56 -3.15
N ILE A 98 -4.91 22.34 -4.37
CA ILE A 98 -3.70 21.54 -4.64
C ILE A 98 -2.46 22.16 -4.00
N ALA A 99 -2.33 23.49 -3.98
CA ALA A 99 -1.16 24.14 -3.41
C ALA A 99 -1.03 23.88 -1.91
N THR A 100 -2.15 23.91 -1.18
CA THR A 100 -2.21 23.54 0.25
C THR A 100 -1.88 22.06 0.44
N LEU A 101 -2.41 21.17 -0.42
CA LEU A 101 -2.08 19.74 -0.39
C LEU A 101 -0.59 19.49 -0.59
N ALA A 102 0.04 20.16 -1.57
CA ALA A 102 1.46 20.04 -1.83
C ALA A 102 2.32 20.48 -0.64
N GLN A 103 1.95 21.60 0.03
CA GLN A 103 2.65 22.05 1.25
C GLN A 103 2.53 21.03 2.39
N LEU A 104 1.37 20.40 2.56
CA LEU A 104 1.16 19.38 3.58
C LEU A 104 1.93 18.10 3.22
N SER A 105 1.88 17.65 1.98
CA SER A 105 2.57 16.46 1.50
C SER A 105 4.09 16.58 1.60
N ALA A 106 4.63 17.79 1.47
CA ALA A 106 6.06 18.06 1.67
C ALA A 106 6.56 17.71 3.08
N GLN A 107 5.68 17.48 4.05
CA GLN A 107 6.03 17.05 5.41
C GLN A 107 6.22 15.52 5.54
N VAL A 108 5.80 14.73 4.55
CA VAL A 108 5.86 13.26 4.60
C VAL A 108 7.29 12.73 4.77
N PRO A 109 8.33 13.25 4.10
CA PRO A 109 9.70 12.82 4.36
C PRO A 109 10.17 13.03 5.81
N ALA A 110 9.85 14.19 6.40
CA ALA A 110 10.17 14.46 7.79
C ALA A 110 9.39 13.57 8.76
N LEU A 111 8.12 13.26 8.45
CA LEU A 111 7.31 12.31 9.20
C LEU A 111 7.95 10.91 9.16
N GLN A 112 8.32 10.40 7.98
CA GLN A 112 8.99 9.10 7.85
C GLN A 112 10.28 9.06 8.67
N GLN A 113 11.10 10.11 8.58
CA GLN A 113 12.36 10.24 9.33
C GLN A 113 12.12 10.20 10.84
N ALA A 114 11.14 10.94 11.36
CA ALA A 114 10.77 10.93 12.78
C ALA A 114 10.30 9.54 13.23
N LEU A 115 9.52 8.82 12.42
CA LEU A 115 9.08 7.46 12.73
C LEU A 115 10.26 6.47 12.77
N VAL A 116 11.22 6.59 11.84
CA VAL A 116 12.45 5.77 11.84
C VAL A 116 13.28 6.03 13.09
N HIS A 117 13.51 7.29 13.46
CA HIS A 117 14.26 7.66 14.67
C HIS A 117 13.52 7.23 15.95
N GLY A 118 12.18 7.23 15.91
CA GLY A 118 11.34 6.70 17.00
C GLY A 118 11.36 5.17 17.13
N GLY A 119 12.07 4.45 16.24
CA GLY A 119 12.16 2.99 16.25
C GLY A 119 10.90 2.27 15.75
N ALA A 120 10.04 2.95 14.98
CA ALA A 120 8.87 2.33 14.37
C ALA A 120 9.27 1.27 13.35
N GLY A 121 8.54 0.15 13.34
CA GLY A 121 8.78 -0.94 12.38
C GLY A 121 8.45 -0.52 10.94
N ALA A 122 9.21 -1.06 9.98
CA ALA A 122 9.11 -0.70 8.57
C ALA A 122 7.69 -0.88 7.99
N GLN A 123 6.98 -1.95 8.38
CA GLN A 123 5.61 -2.20 7.96
C GLN A 123 4.65 -1.10 8.44
N GLY A 124 4.76 -0.69 9.70
CA GLY A 124 3.95 0.38 10.27
C GLY A 124 4.23 1.72 9.58
N ILE A 125 5.50 2.03 9.30
CA ILE A 125 5.89 3.24 8.55
C ILE A 125 5.27 3.23 7.15
N GLY A 126 5.36 2.12 6.41
CA GLY A 126 4.75 1.98 5.10
C GLY A 126 3.23 2.19 5.12
N ARG A 127 2.52 1.63 6.11
CA ARG A 127 1.09 1.85 6.30
C ARG A 127 0.75 3.31 6.57
N ILE A 128 1.52 4.00 7.41
CA ILE A 128 1.31 5.43 7.70
C ILE A 128 1.53 6.28 6.46
N VAL A 129 2.65 6.10 5.78
CA VAL A 129 2.96 6.85 4.55
C VAL A 129 1.85 6.64 3.52
N THR A 130 1.42 5.40 3.32
CA THR A 130 0.32 5.08 2.40
C THR A 130 -1.01 5.70 2.84
N THR A 131 -1.31 5.71 4.14
CA THR A 131 -2.53 6.37 4.65
C THR A 131 -2.55 7.86 4.33
N VAL A 132 -1.39 8.53 4.40
CA VAL A 132 -1.27 9.94 4.00
C VAL A 132 -1.48 10.08 2.48
N THR A 133 -0.89 9.22 1.67
CA THR A 133 -1.10 9.20 0.20
C THR A 133 -2.57 8.97 -0.17
N ASP A 134 -3.24 8.05 0.49
CA ASP A 134 -4.66 7.77 0.29
C ASP A 134 -5.53 8.99 0.65
N ALA A 135 -5.19 9.69 1.74
CA ALA A 135 -5.90 10.92 2.14
C ALA A 135 -5.70 12.04 1.09
N VAL A 136 -4.48 12.22 0.57
CA VAL A 136 -4.19 13.17 -0.52
C VAL A 136 -4.99 12.81 -1.76
N THR A 137 -4.95 11.54 -2.19
CA THR A 137 -5.70 11.04 -3.35
C THR A 137 -7.20 11.29 -3.19
N THR A 138 -7.78 10.93 -2.04
CA THR A 138 -9.21 11.14 -1.76
C THR A 138 -9.57 12.63 -1.76
N ARG A 139 -8.69 13.50 -1.26
CA ARG A 139 -8.94 14.94 -1.28
C ARG A 139 -8.88 15.52 -2.69
N LEU A 140 -7.91 15.10 -3.51
CA LEU A 140 -7.82 15.49 -4.92
C LEU A 140 -9.06 15.05 -5.71
N ILE A 141 -9.55 13.84 -5.47
CA ILE A 141 -10.80 13.33 -6.04
C ILE A 141 -11.98 14.26 -5.68
N ALA A 142 -12.11 14.63 -4.41
CA ALA A 142 -13.17 15.51 -3.96
C ALA A 142 -13.05 16.92 -4.59
N LEU A 143 -11.84 17.43 -4.79
CA LEU A 143 -11.60 18.69 -5.48
C LEU A 143 -11.94 18.59 -6.99
N ALA A 144 -11.61 17.48 -7.63
CA ALA A 144 -11.99 17.22 -9.02
C ALA A 144 -13.51 17.20 -9.19
N GLU A 145 -14.24 16.49 -8.32
CA GLU A 145 -15.72 16.46 -8.37
C GLU A 145 -16.35 17.83 -8.06
N GLN A 146 -15.73 18.65 -7.20
CA GLN A 146 -16.18 20.03 -6.98
C GLN A 146 -16.05 20.91 -8.23
N GLN A 147 -15.02 20.67 -9.03
CA GLN A 147 -14.76 21.44 -10.25
C GLN A 147 -15.54 20.92 -11.47
N LEU A 148 -15.64 19.61 -11.63
CA LEU A 148 -16.21 18.96 -12.82
C LEU A 148 -17.68 18.57 -12.65
N GLY A 149 -18.20 18.63 -11.43
CA GLY A 149 -19.49 18.05 -11.08
C GLY A 149 -19.41 16.56 -10.72
N PRO A 150 -20.56 15.95 -10.34
CA PRO A 150 -20.60 14.53 -9.97
C PRO A 150 -20.30 13.63 -11.18
N ALA A 151 -19.65 12.50 -10.90
CA ALA A 151 -19.33 11.52 -11.93
C ALA A 151 -20.61 10.94 -12.59
N PRO A 152 -20.64 10.83 -13.93
CA PRO A 152 -21.84 10.41 -14.68
C PRO A 152 -22.19 8.93 -14.51
N VAL A 153 -21.23 8.08 -14.15
CA VAL A 153 -21.41 6.64 -13.89
C VAL A 153 -20.62 6.22 -12.65
N PRO A 154 -21.00 5.11 -11.98
CA PRO A 154 -20.20 4.58 -10.87
C PRO A 154 -18.76 4.27 -11.30
N TRP A 155 -17.81 4.55 -10.41
CA TRP A 155 -16.39 4.36 -10.63
C TRP A 155 -15.68 3.98 -9.34
N VAL A 156 -14.50 3.38 -9.44
CA VAL A 156 -13.59 3.20 -8.31
C VAL A 156 -12.17 3.60 -8.72
N TRP A 157 -11.56 4.49 -7.93
CA TRP A 157 -10.13 4.79 -8.01
C TRP A 157 -9.36 3.68 -7.30
N VAL A 158 -8.44 3.08 -8.01
CA VAL A 158 -7.61 2.00 -7.47
C VAL A 158 -6.15 2.42 -7.41
N ALA A 159 -5.52 2.18 -6.28
CA ALA A 159 -4.08 2.21 -6.15
C ALA A 159 -3.51 0.87 -6.63
N ALA A 160 -2.32 0.92 -7.22
CA ALA A 160 -1.57 -0.26 -7.62
C ALA A 160 -0.19 -0.30 -6.95
N GLY A 161 0.55 -1.37 -7.15
CA GLY A 161 1.93 -1.49 -6.70
C GLY A 161 2.12 -1.27 -5.20
N SER A 162 3.12 -0.47 -4.82
CA SER A 162 3.50 -0.25 -3.42
C SER A 162 2.41 0.45 -2.60
N GLN A 163 1.60 1.34 -3.21
CA GLN A 163 0.46 1.97 -2.55
C GLN A 163 -0.64 0.94 -2.23
N ALA A 164 -0.95 0.06 -3.18
CA ALA A 164 -1.93 -1.00 -2.93
C ALA A 164 -1.47 -1.95 -1.82
N ARG A 165 -0.18 -2.29 -1.79
CA ARG A 165 0.42 -3.15 -0.76
C ARG A 165 0.62 -2.46 0.59
N GLN A 166 0.41 -1.13 0.69
CA GLN A 166 0.68 -0.33 1.87
C GLN A 166 2.15 -0.37 2.33
N GLU A 167 3.05 -0.34 1.35
CA GLU A 167 4.51 -0.48 1.52
C GLU A 167 5.28 0.71 0.96
N GLN A 168 4.62 1.87 0.82
CA GLN A 168 5.26 3.08 0.30
C GLN A 168 6.34 3.62 1.24
N THR A 169 7.29 4.33 0.66
CA THR A 169 8.22 5.22 1.34
C THR A 169 7.91 6.66 0.94
N ALA A 170 8.48 7.63 1.64
CA ALA A 170 8.19 9.05 1.45
C ALA A 170 8.46 9.58 0.03
N ARG A 171 9.27 8.88 -0.76
CA ARG A 171 9.47 9.16 -2.18
C ARG A 171 9.05 7.94 -2.99
N THR A 172 8.02 8.11 -3.77
CA THR A 172 7.44 7.07 -4.61
C THR A 172 6.81 7.71 -5.85
N ASP A 173 6.78 6.97 -6.92
CA ASP A 173 5.94 7.21 -8.08
C ASP A 173 4.49 6.84 -7.77
N GLN A 174 3.58 7.30 -8.59
CA GLN A 174 2.17 6.96 -8.51
C GLN A 174 1.84 5.83 -9.50
N ASP A 175 1.22 4.77 -8.99
CA ASP A 175 0.63 3.70 -9.77
C ASP A 175 -0.85 3.64 -9.44
N ASN A 176 -1.72 3.94 -10.40
CA ASN A 176 -3.15 3.98 -10.17
C ASN A 176 -3.96 3.71 -11.44
N ALA A 177 -5.26 3.47 -11.26
CA ALA A 177 -6.18 3.27 -12.37
C ALA A 177 -7.61 3.64 -11.98
N LEU A 178 -8.49 3.73 -12.98
CA LEU A 178 -9.93 3.84 -12.83
C LEU A 178 -10.63 2.60 -13.39
N VAL A 179 -11.49 2.00 -12.58
CA VAL A 179 -12.44 0.99 -13.04
C VAL A 179 -13.80 1.66 -13.06
N LEU A 180 -14.40 1.75 -14.23
CA LEU A 180 -15.72 2.36 -14.47
C LEU A 180 -16.79 1.27 -14.56
N ALA A 181 -18.03 1.63 -14.23
CA ALA A 181 -19.15 0.74 -14.45
C ALA A 181 -19.36 0.50 -15.96
N ASP A 182 -19.99 -0.62 -16.33
CA ASP A 182 -20.15 -1.02 -17.73
C ASP A 182 -21.16 -0.13 -18.51
N GLU A 183 -21.90 0.76 -17.81
CA GLU A 183 -22.73 1.83 -18.38
C GLU A 183 -21.90 3.00 -18.96
N TYR A 184 -20.58 2.96 -18.83
CA TYR A 184 -19.69 3.97 -19.41
C TYR A 184 -19.78 3.99 -20.91
N ASP A 185 -20.06 5.19 -21.47
CA ASP A 185 -20.07 5.50 -22.89
C ASP A 185 -18.90 6.45 -23.20
N PRO A 186 -17.93 6.06 -24.04
CA PRO A 186 -16.76 6.90 -24.33
C PRO A 186 -17.10 8.22 -25.01
N VAL A 187 -18.23 8.32 -25.75
CA VAL A 187 -18.64 9.54 -26.42
C VAL A 187 -19.26 10.53 -25.43
N GLN A 188 -20.09 10.05 -24.51
CA GLN A 188 -20.81 10.90 -23.56
C GLN A 188 -19.97 11.22 -22.31
N HIS A 189 -19.18 10.24 -21.82
CA HIS A 189 -18.53 10.30 -20.52
C HIS A 189 -17.00 10.43 -20.61
N GLY A 190 -16.42 10.19 -21.80
CA GLY A 190 -14.97 10.11 -21.98
C GLY A 190 -14.22 11.38 -21.59
N ALA A 191 -14.74 12.55 -21.96
CA ALA A 191 -14.14 13.84 -21.62
C ALA A 191 -14.10 14.05 -20.10
N TYR A 192 -15.20 13.75 -19.39
CA TYR A 192 -15.28 13.87 -17.93
C TYR A 192 -14.18 13.04 -17.25
N PHE A 193 -14.09 11.75 -17.56
CA PHE A 193 -13.12 10.87 -16.89
C PHE A 193 -11.67 11.15 -17.29
N ALA A 194 -11.42 11.65 -18.48
CA ALA A 194 -10.09 12.09 -18.90
C ALA A 194 -9.62 13.31 -18.09
N ASP A 195 -10.50 14.32 -17.90
CA ASP A 195 -10.20 15.52 -17.12
C ASP A 195 -10.12 15.20 -15.63
N PHE A 196 -11.01 14.33 -15.12
CA PHE A 196 -10.99 13.85 -13.74
C PHE A 196 -9.68 13.12 -13.41
N ALA A 197 -9.28 12.16 -14.24
CA ALA A 197 -8.06 11.39 -14.01
C ALA A 197 -6.81 12.27 -14.13
N ARG A 198 -6.77 13.19 -15.12
CA ARG A 198 -5.66 14.14 -15.26
C ARG A 198 -5.56 15.06 -14.05
N PHE A 199 -6.66 15.64 -13.59
CA PHE A 199 -6.67 16.51 -12.41
C PHE A 199 -6.08 15.80 -11.18
N VAL A 200 -6.46 14.56 -10.94
CA VAL A 200 -5.97 13.80 -9.78
C VAL A 200 -4.51 13.40 -9.96
N CYS A 201 -4.08 12.90 -11.14
CA CYS A 201 -2.71 12.51 -11.38
C CYS A 201 -1.73 13.70 -11.34
N ASP A 202 -2.09 14.82 -11.98
CA ASP A 202 -1.27 16.05 -11.94
C ASP A 202 -1.24 16.65 -10.52
N GLY A 203 -2.36 16.55 -9.79
CA GLY A 203 -2.42 16.94 -8.39
C GLY A 203 -1.53 16.08 -7.49
N LEU A 204 -1.46 14.77 -7.73
CA LEU A 204 -0.54 13.85 -7.05
C LEU A 204 0.92 14.22 -7.35
N ASP A 205 1.26 14.50 -8.61
CA ASP A 205 2.61 14.94 -8.99
C ASP A 205 3.01 16.22 -8.28
N ALA A 206 2.12 17.22 -8.26
CA ALA A 206 2.31 18.46 -7.52
C ALA A 206 2.51 18.23 -6.00
N CYS A 207 1.94 17.16 -5.45
CA CYS A 207 2.11 16.73 -4.06
C CYS A 207 3.39 15.90 -3.83
N GLY A 208 4.21 15.66 -4.87
CA GLY A 208 5.47 14.94 -4.78
C GLY A 208 5.39 13.45 -5.07
N TYR A 209 4.24 12.94 -5.51
CA TYR A 209 4.07 11.58 -6.04
C TYR A 209 4.26 11.62 -7.55
N ILE A 210 5.49 11.52 -8.00
CA ILE A 210 5.87 11.72 -9.40
C ILE A 210 5.12 10.78 -10.35
N HIS A 211 4.89 11.23 -11.58
CA HIS A 211 4.30 10.40 -12.61
C HIS A 211 5.07 9.09 -12.80
N CYS A 212 4.36 7.98 -12.95
CA CYS A 212 4.96 6.67 -13.19
C CYS A 212 5.69 6.66 -14.55
N PRO A 213 6.99 6.34 -14.59
CA PRO A 213 7.72 6.24 -15.86
C PRO A 213 7.15 5.18 -16.82
N GLY A 214 6.43 4.19 -16.28
CA GLY A 214 5.73 3.15 -17.04
C GLY A 214 4.33 3.55 -17.48
N GLU A 215 3.91 4.80 -17.25
CA GLU A 215 2.58 5.33 -17.60
C GLU A 215 1.39 4.52 -17.02
N MET A 216 1.61 3.84 -15.90
CA MET A 216 0.58 3.06 -15.21
C MET A 216 -0.28 3.95 -14.31
N MET A 217 -0.99 4.89 -14.91
CA MET A 217 -1.80 5.90 -14.22
C MET A 217 -3.18 6.05 -14.87
N ALA A 218 -4.17 6.40 -14.06
CA ALA A 218 -5.55 6.62 -14.50
C ALA A 218 -5.70 7.65 -15.63
N MET A 219 -4.78 8.63 -15.70
CA MET A 219 -4.77 9.63 -16.79
C MET A 219 -4.40 9.04 -18.16
N ASN A 220 -3.77 7.86 -18.20
CA ASN A 220 -3.60 7.09 -19.43
C ASN A 220 -4.93 6.38 -19.75
N ALA A 221 -5.49 6.64 -20.93
CA ALA A 221 -6.78 6.08 -21.35
C ALA A 221 -6.82 4.54 -21.26
N GLN A 222 -5.68 3.85 -21.38
CA GLN A 222 -5.58 2.40 -21.21
C GLN A 222 -6.00 1.95 -19.81
N TRP A 223 -5.78 2.76 -18.78
CA TRP A 223 -6.04 2.42 -17.38
C TRP A 223 -7.27 3.13 -16.79
N CYS A 224 -8.04 3.82 -17.63
CA CYS A 224 -9.35 4.41 -17.31
C CYS A 224 -10.41 3.70 -18.16
N GLN A 225 -10.91 2.57 -17.71
CA GLN A 225 -11.70 1.66 -18.53
C GLN A 225 -12.90 1.06 -17.77
N PRO A 226 -13.99 0.67 -18.48
CA PRO A 226 -15.08 -0.06 -17.88
C PRO A 226 -14.66 -1.45 -17.40
N LEU A 227 -15.39 -2.00 -16.44
CA LEU A 227 -15.14 -3.29 -15.81
C LEU A 227 -15.01 -4.43 -16.84
N ALA A 228 -15.85 -4.43 -17.87
CA ALA A 228 -15.78 -5.41 -18.96
C ALA A 228 -14.43 -5.35 -19.73
N GLN A 229 -13.83 -4.15 -19.87
CA GLN A 229 -12.52 -4.03 -20.51
C GLN A 229 -11.40 -4.48 -19.57
N TRP A 230 -11.47 -4.18 -18.27
CA TRP A 230 -10.54 -4.70 -17.28
C TRP A 230 -10.54 -6.23 -17.25
N ARG A 231 -11.73 -6.87 -17.28
CA ARG A 231 -11.86 -8.34 -17.43
C ARG A 231 -11.14 -8.86 -18.67
N ARG A 232 -11.24 -8.15 -19.81
CA ARG A 232 -10.53 -8.54 -21.04
C ARG A 232 -9.02 -8.44 -20.88
N TYR A 233 -8.52 -7.41 -20.19
CA TYR A 233 -7.09 -7.26 -19.89
C TYR A 233 -6.57 -8.43 -19.07
N PHE A 234 -7.18 -8.71 -17.92
CA PHE A 234 -6.76 -9.81 -17.06
C PHE A 234 -6.84 -11.18 -17.78
N ARG A 235 -7.93 -11.44 -18.50
CA ARG A 235 -8.05 -12.67 -19.31
C ARG A 235 -6.90 -12.80 -20.29
N LYS A 236 -6.60 -11.74 -21.05
CA LYS A 236 -5.49 -11.74 -21.99
C LYS A 236 -4.16 -12.00 -21.30
N TRP A 237 -3.89 -11.35 -20.17
CA TRP A 237 -2.65 -11.52 -19.44
C TRP A 237 -2.48 -12.94 -18.88
N ILE A 238 -3.55 -13.54 -18.41
CA ILE A 238 -3.53 -14.90 -17.84
C ILE A 238 -3.47 -15.96 -18.94
N ASP A 239 -4.25 -15.81 -20.01
CA ASP A 239 -4.37 -16.81 -21.07
C ASP A 239 -3.22 -16.71 -22.09
N GLN A 240 -2.59 -15.53 -22.23
CA GLN A 240 -1.49 -15.22 -23.15
C GLN A 240 -0.38 -14.43 -22.42
N PRO A 241 0.42 -15.07 -21.55
CA PRO A 241 1.40 -14.40 -20.69
C PRO A 241 2.66 -13.98 -21.46
N GLU A 242 2.54 -12.98 -22.32
CA GLU A 242 3.65 -12.31 -22.99
C GLU A 242 4.45 -11.41 -22.03
N PRO A 243 5.68 -10.96 -22.35
CA PRO A 243 6.50 -10.13 -21.46
C PRO A 243 5.80 -8.85 -20.96
N MET A 244 5.09 -8.13 -21.84
CA MET A 244 4.29 -6.95 -21.43
C MET A 244 3.09 -7.32 -20.56
N ALA A 245 2.43 -8.45 -20.83
CA ALA A 245 1.36 -8.96 -19.98
C ALA A 245 1.86 -9.28 -18.56
N LEU A 246 3.08 -9.83 -18.43
CA LEU A 246 3.69 -10.14 -17.13
C LEU A 246 4.08 -8.86 -16.38
N LEU A 247 4.56 -7.84 -17.08
CA LEU A 247 4.83 -6.53 -16.47
C LEU A 247 3.54 -5.93 -15.91
N HIS A 248 2.46 -5.87 -16.71
CA HIS A 248 1.16 -5.38 -16.26
C HIS A 248 0.60 -6.24 -15.11
N SER A 249 0.71 -7.56 -15.20
CA SER A 249 0.27 -8.47 -14.13
C SER A 249 1.00 -8.22 -12.81
N SER A 250 2.32 -7.96 -12.85
CA SER A 250 3.09 -7.67 -11.63
C SER A 250 2.67 -6.36 -10.93
N VAL A 251 2.01 -5.45 -11.64
CA VAL A 251 1.45 -4.23 -11.08
C VAL A 251 -0.03 -4.41 -10.72
N PHE A 252 -0.86 -4.90 -11.66
CA PHE A 252 -2.31 -4.91 -11.52
C PHE A 252 -2.90 -6.11 -10.76
N PHE A 253 -2.11 -7.12 -10.37
CA PHE A 253 -2.50 -8.06 -9.32
C PHE A 253 -2.30 -7.50 -7.90
N ASP A 254 -1.70 -6.32 -7.77
CA ASP A 254 -1.60 -5.57 -6.53
C ASP A 254 -2.52 -4.34 -6.62
N LEU A 255 -3.85 -4.56 -6.55
CA LEU A 255 -4.86 -3.50 -6.59
C LEU A 255 -5.59 -3.37 -5.27
N ARG A 256 -5.84 -2.11 -4.86
CA ARG A 256 -6.65 -1.75 -3.69
C ARG A 256 -7.52 -0.53 -3.99
N ALA A 257 -8.78 -0.59 -3.62
CA ALA A 257 -9.67 0.57 -3.72
C ALA A 257 -9.23 1.68 -2.76
N VAL A 258 -9.20 2.92 -3.25
CA VAL A 258 -8.94 4.13 -2.45
C VAL A 258 -10.22 4.94 -2.27
N ALA A 259 -11.01 5.12 -3.32
CA ALA A 259 -12.27 5.87 -3.28
C ALA A 259 -13.25 5.37 -4.35
N GLY A 260 -14.53 5.69 -4.19
CA GLY A 260 -15.59 5.37 -5.14
C GLY A 260 -16.35 4.07 -4.83
N HIS A 261 -16.91 3.43 -5.85
CA HIS A 261 -17.77 2.27 -5.73
C HIS A 261 -16.94 0.96 -5.66
N THR A 262 -16.49 0.61 -4.47
CA THR A 262 -15.60 -0.54 -4.21
C THR A 262 -16.08 -1.90 -4.74
N PRO A 263 -17.40 -2.20 -4.85
CA PRO A 263 -17.86 -3.47 -5.42
C PRO A 263 -17.33 -3.78 -6.82
N LEU A 264 -17.07 -2.75 -7.66
CA LEU A 264 -16.47 -2.94 -8.99
C LEU A 264 -15.10 -3.64 -8.92
N LEU A 265 -14.23 -3.19 -7.98
CA LEU A 265 -12.92 -3.82 -7.79
C LEU A 265 -13.04 -5.20 -7.14
N THR A 266 -13.92 -5.35 -6.13
CA THR A 266 -14.11 -6.63 -5.44
C THR A 266 -14.50 -7.72 -6.43
N GLN A 267 -15.47 -7.43 -7.29
CA GLN A 267 -15.93 -8.37 -8.32
C GLN A 267 -14.80 -8.74 -9.30
N LEU A 268 -14.08 -7.74 -9.83
CA LEU A 268 -12.95 -7.97 -10.74
C LEU A 268 -11.89 -8.88 -10.09
N ARG A 269 -11.49 -8.57 -8.87
CA ARG A 269 -10.43 -9.32 -8.17
C ARG A 269 -10.80 -10.77 -7.91
N GLN A 270 -12.04 -11.04 -7.46
CA GLN A 270 -12.49 -12.41 -7.19
C GLN A 270 -12.51 -13.27 -8.45
N GLU A 271 -13.02 -12.72 -9.56
CA GLU A 271 -13.06 -13.42 -10.84
C GLU A 271 -11.66 -13.76 -11.36
N GLU A 272 -10.75 -12.78 -11.36
CA GLU A 272 -9.43 -12.93 -11.98
C GLU A 272 -8.44 -13.68 -11.05
N LEU A 273 -8.57 -13.58 -9.74
CA LEU A 273 -7.81 -14.40 -8.80
C LEU A 273 -8.13 -15.89 -8.99
N SER A 274 -9.42 -16.23 -9.08
CA SER A 274 -9.87 -17.61 -9.35
C SER A 274 -9.37 -18.15 -10.68
N ARG A 275 -9.26 -17.30 -11.71
CA ARG A 275 -8.69 -17.66 -13.02
C ARG A 275 -7.17 -17.87 -12.94
N ALA A 276 -6.44 -16.94 -12.32
CA ALA A 276 -4.99 -17.00 -12.15
C ALA A 276 -4.56 -18.24 -11.37
N GLN A 277 -5.27 -18.57 -10.28
CA GLN A 277 -5.00 -19.76 -9.46
C GLN A 277 -5.03 -21.06 -10.28
N ARG A 278 -5.94 -21.16 -11.25
CA ARG A 278 -6.10 -22.36 -12.08
C ARG A 278 -5.15 -22.43 -13.28
N SER A 279 -4.47 -21.35 -13.63
CA SER A 279 -3.60 -21.27 -14.80
C SER A 279 -2.16 -21.60 -14.45
N GLN A 280 -1.76 -22.89 -14.58
CA GLN A 280 -0.38 -23.31 -14.39
C GLN A 280 0.58 -22.63 -15.37
N LEU A 281 0.13 -22.35 -16.59
CA LEU A 281 0.89 -21.61 -17.59
C LEU A 281 1.21 -20.20 -17.11
N PHE A 282 0.22 -19.45 -16.65
CA PHE A 282 0.38 -18.10 -16.14
C PHE A 282 1.31 -18.07 -14.91
N LEU A 283 1.07 -18.95 -13.94
CA LEU A 283 1.93 -19.06 -12.75
C LEU A 283 3.37 -19.38 -13.13
N GLY A 284 3.59 -20.29 -14.08
CA GLY A 284 4.91 -20.59 -14.62
C GLY A 284 5.62 -19.37 -15.19
N HIS A 285 4.93 -18.58 -16.01
CA HIS A 285 5.47 -17.34 -16.57
C HIS A 285 5.74 -16.26 -15.50
N MET A 286 4.85 -16.13 -14.50
CA MET A 286 5.10 -15.24 -13.34
C MET A 286 6.36 -15.67 -12.57
N VAL A 287 6.58 -16.97 -12.37
CA VAL A 287 7.82 -17.51 -11.78
C VAL A 287 9.01 -17.14 -12.65
N GLY A 288 8.93 -17.37 -13.97
CA GLY A 288 10.01 -17.00 -14.89
C GLY A 288 10.38 -15.52 -14.81
N ASN A 289 9.39 -14.64 -14.75
CA ASN A 289 9.61 -13.21 -14.58
C ASN A 289 10.29 -12.91 -13.23
N ALA A 290 9.83 -13.50 -12.13
CA ALA A 290 10.41 -13.33 -10.80
C ALA A 290 11.87 -13.82 -10.71
N LEU A 291 12.28 -14.76 -11.54
CA LEU A 291 13.65 -15.27 -11.63
C LEU A 291 14.61 -14.34 -12.40
N THR A 292 14.12 -13.30 -13.08
CA THR A 292 14.96 -12.30 -13.73
C THR A 292 15.65 -11.39 -12.72
N GLN A 293 15.01 -11.15 -11.58
CA GLN A 293 15.56 -10.39 -10.46
C GLN A 293 16.04 -11.35 -9.38
N ARG A 294 17.35 -11.40 -9.17
CA ARG A 294 17.98 -12.30 -8.19
C ARG A 294 18.81 -11.52 -7.19
N PRO A 295 18.83 -11.96 -5.92
CA PRO A 295 19.75 -11.42 -4.94
C PRO A 295 21.22 -11.49 -5.43
N PRO A 296 22.03 -10.47 -5.14
CA PRO A 296 23.38 -10.34 -5.71
C PRO A 296 24.37 -11.20 -4.90
N LEU A 297 24.29 -12.50 -5.03
CA LEU A 297 25.26 -13.45 -4.46
C LEU A 297 26.16 -14.01 -5.56
N ASN A 298 27.44 -14.19 -5.24
CA ASN A 298 28.36 -14.92 -6.09
C ASN A 298 28.25 -16.45 -5.87
N TRP A 299 28.96 -17.23 -6.64
CA TRP A 299 28.95 -18.69 -6.55
C TRP A 299 29.40 -19.26 -5.18
N LEU A 300 30.19 -18.48 -4.41
CA LEU A 300 30.58 -18.83 -3.01
C LEU A 300 29.49 -18.37 -2.00
N GLY A 301 28.38 -17.81 -2.47
CA GLY A 301 27.29 -17.28 -1.63
C GLY A 301 27.68 -16.01 -0.87
N ASN A 302 28.67 -15.25 -1.32
CA ASN A 302 29.01 -13.93 -0.78
C ASN A 302 28.29 -12.83 -1.54
N ILE A 303 27.95 -11.74 -0.83
CA ILE A 303 27.29 -10.58 -1.42
C ILE A 303 28.21 -9.95 -2.46
N ARG A 304 27.70 -9.73 -3.68
CA ARG A 304 28.36 -9.08 -4.79
C ARG A 304 27.83 -7.67 -4.96
N PRO A 305 28.56 -6.63 -4.55
CA PRO A 305 28.11 -5.25 -4.72
C PRO A 305 28.15 -4.83 -6.19
N LEU A 306 27.43 -3.72 -6.48
CA LEU A 306 27.45 -3.08 -7.79
C LEU A 306 28.87 -2.58 -8.13
N ARG A 307 29.22 -2.61 -9.43
CA ARG A 307 30.54 -2.24 -9.96
C ARG A 307 30.55 -0.96 -10.78
N GLY A 308 29.38 -0.38 -11.07
CA GLY A 308 29.29 0.84 -11.88
C GLY A 308 29.79 2.08 -11.11
N PRO A 309 30.26 3.13 -11.83
CA PRO A 309 30.87 4.32 -11.19
C PRO A 309 29.91 5.08 -10.27
N ALA A 310 28.63 5.09 -10.57
CA ALA A 310 27.64 5.81 -9.77
C ALA A 310 27.35 5.17 -8.39
N HIS A 311 27.41 3.82 -8.29
CA HIS A 311 27.00 3.08 -7.07
C HIS A 311 27.99 1.95 -6.74
N ALA A 312 29.28 2.15 -6.99
CA ALA A 312 30.32 1.16 -6.66
C ALA A 312 30.29 0.82 -5.16
N GLY A 313 30.34 -0.47 -4.84
CA GLY A 313 30.31 -0.95 -3.45
C GLY A 313 28.94 -0.95 -2.78
N CYS A 314 27.88 -0.52 -3.48
CA CYS A 314 26.51 -0.52 -2.99
C CYS A 314 25.72 -1.77 -3.39
N ILE A 315 24.58 -1.97 -2.72
CA ILE A 315 23.53 -2.91 -3.10
C ILE A 315 22.26 -2.12 -3.37
N ASP A 316 21.57 -2.43 -4.45
CA ASP A 316 20.21 -1.94 -4.69
C ASP A 316 19.21 -2.79 -3.89
N LEU A 317 18.77 -2.28 -2.74
CA LEU A 317 17.85 -3.00 -1.86
C LEU A 317 16.46 -3.16 -2.47
N LYS A 318 16.00 -2.21 -3.31
CA LYS A 318 14.69 -2.27 -3.94
C LYS A 318 14.64 -3.43 -4.94
N HIS A 319 15.53 -3.46 -5.93
CA HIS A 319 15.47 -4.43 -7.02
C HIS A 319 16.14 -5.77 -6.68
N SER A 320 17.16 -5.76 -5.80
CA SER A 320 17.91 -6.99 -5.47
C SER A 320 17.31 -7.77 -4.30
N ALA A 321 16.39 -7.20 -3.53
CA ALA A 321 15.85 -7.86 -2.34
C ALA A 321 14.33 -7.70 -2.20
N ILE A 322 13.81 -6.47 -2.13
CA ILE A 322 12.39 -6.24 -1.87
C ILE A 322 11.54 -6.74 -3.04
N ALA A 323 11.87 -6.39 -4.28
CA ALA A 323 11.10 -6.81 -5.44
C ALA A 323 11.04 -8.35 -5.59
N PRO A 324 12.15 -9.11 -5.48
CA PRO A 324 12.07 -10.58 -5.47
C PRO A 324 11.15 -11.16 -4.39
N MET A 325 11.11 -10.58 -3.18
CA MET A 325 10.22 -11.05 -2.12
C MET A 325 8.76 -10.71 -2.38
N VAL A 326 8.48 -9.51 -2.92
CA VAL A 326 7.14 -9.13 -3.37
C VAL A 326 6.64 -10.10 -4.44
N ASP A 327 7.48 -10.45 -5.41
CA ASP A 327 7.12 -11.39 -6.48
C ASP A 327 6.87 -12.80 -5.93
N LEU A 328 7.72 -13.32 -5.04
CA LEU A 328 7.50 -14.61 -4.36
C LEU A 328 6.15 -14.62 -3.62
N ALA A 329 5.89 -13.60 -2.80
CA ALA A 329 4.65 -13.50 -2.02
C ALA A 329 3.42 -13.39 -2.93
N ARG A 330 3.52 -12.66 -4.04
CA ARG A 330 2.46 -12.55 -5.05
C ARG A 330 2.18 -13.91 -5.70
N ILE A 331 3.21 -14.64 -6.12
CA ILE A 331 3.06 -15.96 -6.72
C ILE A 331 2.41 -16.93 -5.74
N TYR A 332 2.86 -16.96 -4.47
CA TYR A 332 2.24 -17.80 -3.44
C TYR A 332 0.78 -17.45 -3.23
N ALA A 333 0.44 -16.16 -3.18
CA ALA A 333 -0.94 -15.73 -3.02
C ALA A 333 -1.82 -16.10 -4.23
N LEU A 334 -1.33 -15.90 -5.45
CA LEU A 334 -2.06 -16.27 -6.67
C LEU A 334 -2.28 -17.78 -6.77
N ALA A 335 -1.25 -18.58 -6.50
CA ALA A 335 -1.35 -20.04 -6.49
C ALA A 335 -2.29 -20.56 -5.39
N GLY A 336 -2.33 -19.87 -4.24
CA GLY A 336 -3.22 -20.20 -3.12
C GLY A 336 -4.63 -19.63 -3.24
N GLY A 337 -4.92 -18.80 -4.23
CA GLY A 337 -6.22 -18.11 -4.35
C GLY A 337 -6.47 -17.11 -3.22
N LEU A 338 -5.41 -16.45 -2.69
CA LEU A 338 -5.47 -15.55 -1.55
C LEU A 338 -5.76 -14.10 -1.98
N GLU A 339 -6.70 -13.44 -1.32
CA GLU A 339 -7.10 -12.07 -1.63
C GLU A 339 -6.14 -10.99 -1.05
N ALA A 340 -5.23 -11.35 -0.16
CA ALA A 340 -4.29 -10.41 0.43
C ALA A 340 -3.44 -9.71 -0.65
N VAL A 341 -3.17 -8.41 -0.44
CA VAL A 341 -2.32 -7.58 -1.32
C VAL A 341 -0.99 -7.26 -0.65
N ASN A 342 -0.99 -6.97 0.65
CA ASN A 342 0.22 -6.69 1.41
C ASN A 342 1.17 -7.90 1.42
N THR A 343 2.47 -7.67 1.24
CA THR A 343 3.45 -8.74 1.09
C THR A 343 3.57 -9.60 2.35
N GLN A 344 3.57 -9.01 3.54
CA GLN A 344 3.61 -9.75 4.81
C GLN A 344 2.36 -10.60 5.02
N GLU A 345 1.19 -10.03 4.71
CA GLU A 345 -0.09 -10.73 4.82
C GLU A 345 -0.17 -11.91 3.84
N ARG A 346 0.32 -11.72 2.59
CA ARG A 346 0.44 -12.80 1.61
C ARG A 346 1.30 -13.94 2.11
N LEU A 347 2.50 -13.63 2.66
CA LEU A 347 3.40 -14.64 3.22
C LEU A 347 2.74 -15.38 4.39
N ALA A 348 2.14 -14.65 5.33
CA ALA A 348 1.47 -15.25 6.49
C ALA A 348 0.32 -16.18 6.09
N GLN A 349 -0.56 -15.72 5.18
CA GLN A 349 -1.69 -16.51 4.69
C GLN A 349 -1.21 -17.73 3.86
N ALA A 350 -0.22 -17.55 2.99
CA ALA A 350 0.32 -18.64 2.18
C ALA A 350 0.99 -19.71 3.05
N GLY A 351 1.72 -19.32 4.09
CA GLY A 351 2.32 -20.25 5.05
C GLY A 351 1.29 -21.02 5.90
N ALA A 352 0.09 -20.49 6.06
CA ALA A 352 -1.00 -21.14 6.79
C ALA A 352 -1.79 -22.14 5.91
N LEU A 353 -1.61 -22.12 4.58
CA LEU A 353 -2.30 -23.04 3.67
C LEU A 353 -1.72 -24.44 3.73
N ALA A 354 -2.56 -25.41 4.05
CA ALA A 354 -2.20 -26.83 3.97
C ALA A 354 -1.92 -27.22 2.50
N GLY A 355 -0.73 -27.75 2.22
CA GLY A 355 -0.32 -28.13 0.86
C GLY A 355 -0.02 -26.91 -0.07
N GLY A 356 0.13 -25.72 0.49
CA GLY A 356 0.50 -24.51 -0.26
C GLY A 356 1.90 -24.55 -0.89
N GLU A 357 2.25 -23.48 -1.60
CA GLU A 357 3.53 -23.35 -2.33
C GLU A 357 4.73 -23.12 -1.41
N VAL A 358 4.50 -22.68 -0.18
CA VAL A 358 5.53 -22.35 0.82
C VAL A 358 5.18 -22.98 2.17
N SER A 359 6.17 -23.50 2.89
CA SER A 359 5.95 -23.97 4.26
C SER A 359 5.76 -22.82 5.24
N ALA A 360 5.06 -23.07 6.35
CA ALA A 360 4.87 -22.06 7.40
C ALA A 360 6.21 -21.47 7.90
N ALA A 361 7.22 -22.31 8.11
CA ALA A 361 8.54 -21.86 8.53
C ALA A 361 9.22 -20.96 7.47
N ALA A 362 9.20 -21.35 6.20
CA ALA A 362 9.81 -20.57 5.13
C ALA A 362 9.05 -19.24 4.90
N ALA A 363 7.73 -19.22 5.05
CA ALA A 363 6.93 -18.02 4.97
C ALA A 363 7.24 -17.04 6.11
N GLN A 364 7.41 -17.55 7.34
CA GLN A 364 7.85 -16.77 8.49
C GLN A 364 9.24 -16.19 8.28
N ASP A 365 10.21 -17.03 7.87
CA ASP A 365 11.58 -16.59 7.60
C ASP A 365 11.65 -15.51 6.50
N LEU A 366 10.83 -15.62 5.42
CA LEU A 366 10.71 -14.59 4.39
C LEU A 366 10.09 -13.29 4.95
N GLY A 367 9.11 -13.41 5.83
CA GLY A 367 8.49 -12.26 6.50
C GLY A 367 9.49 -11.49 7.36
N ASP A 368 10.29 -12.21 8.15
CA ASP A 368 11.34 -11.63 9.01
C ASP A 368 12.46 -11.00 8.17
N ALA A 369 12.87 -11.68 7.08
CA ALA A 369 13.83 -11.13 6.13
C ALA A 369 13.33 -9.85 5.46
N LEU A 370 12.06 -9.79 5.05
CA LEU A 370 11.44 -8.61 4.47
C LEU A 370 11.44 -7.45 5.48
N ALA A 371 11.00 -7.71 6.71
CA ALA A 371 10.97 -6.71 7.78
C ALA A 371 12.37 -6.14 8.04
N PHE A 372 13.41 -7.00 8.12
CA PHE A 372 14.79 -6.59 8.30
C PHE A 372 15.29 -5.71 7.13
N ILE A 373 15.11 -6.16 5.88
CA ILE A 373 15.61 -5.43 4.71
C ILE A 373 14.89 -4.09 4.55
N ALA A 374 13.58 -4.06 4.78
CA ALA A 374 12.81 -2.83 4.75
C ALA A 374 13.25 -1.85 5.84
N ALA A 375 13.55 -2.33 7.06
CA ALA A 375 14.09 -1.49 8.12
C ALA A 375 15.48 -0.92 7.76
N VAL A 376 16.39 -1.73 7.24
CA VAL A 376 17.71 -1.30 6.78
C VAL A 376 17.59 -0.24 5.68
N ARG A 377 16.67 -0.42 4.73
CA ARG A 377 16.39 0.54 3.67
C ARG A 377 15.91 1.89 4.23
N LEU A 378 14.93 1.86 5.15
CA LEU A 378 14.38 3.07 5.76
C LEU A 378 15.43 3.83 6.60
N VAL A 379 16.25 3.11 7.38
CA VAL A 379 17.37 3.71 8.14
C VAL A 379 18.39 4.34 7.19
N HIS A 380 18.69 3.70 6.06
CA HIS A 380 19.57 4.29 5.04
C HIS A 380 19.00 5.60 4.48
N GLN A 381 17.73 5.59 4.09
CA GLN A 381 17.03 6.77 3.57
C GLN A 381 16.92 7.91 4.61
N ALA A 382 16.67 7.57 5.88
CA ALA A 382 16.63 8.55 6.96
C ALA A 382 18.03 9.22 7.15
N ARG A 383 19.11 8.44 7.13
CA ARG A 383 20.48 8.97 7.23
C ARG A 383 20.84 9.87 6.04
N GLN A 384 20.36 9.58 4.83
CA GLN A 384 20.52 10.45 3.66
C GLN A 384 19.76 11.75 3.86
N ALA A 385 18.51 11.68 4.36
CA ALA A 385 17.73 12.87 4.69
C ALA A 385 18.37 13.73 5.78
N ASP A 386 18.94 13.13 6.84
CA ASP A 386 19.74 13.83 7.87
C ASP A 386 20.92 14.59 7.26
N ALA A 387 21.55 13.98 6.24
CA ALA A 387 22.67 14.58 5.52
C ALA A 387 22.23 15.53 4.38
N GLN A 388 20.93 15.86 4.28
CA GLN A 388 20.33 16.67 3.21
C GLN A 388 20.59 16.10 1.80
N GLN A 389 20.77 14.79 1.68
CA GLN A 389 20.93 14.08 0.42
C GLN A 389 19.59 13.50 -0.03
N PRO A 390 19.31 13.42 -1.34
CA PRO A 390 18.11 12.77 -1.83
C PRO A 390 18.12 11.28 -1.45
N PRO A 391 17.07 10.77 -0.78
CA PRO A 391 16.97 9.35 -0.43
C PRO A 391 16.94 8.45 -1.66
N ASP A 392 17.72 7.36 -1.63
CA ASP A 392 17.78 6.34 -2.66
C ASP A 392 17.71 4.91 -2.08
N ASN A 393 17.92 3.90 -2.92
CA ASN A 393 17.91 2.48 -2.54
C ASN A 393 19.29 1.82 -2.58
N PHE A 394 20.36 2.61 -2.84
CA PHE A 394 21.73 2.11 -3.05
C PHE A 394 22.51 2.15 -1.74
N LEU A 395 22.42 1.06 -0.97
CA LEU A 395 23.07 0.96 0.32
C LEU A 395 24.56 0.58 0.18
N PRO A 396 25.51 1.44 0.63
CA PRO A 396 26.93 1.07 0.69
C PRO A 396 27.16 -0.05 1.70
N LEU A 397 27.75 -1.17 1.27
CA LEU A 397 28.06 -2.31 2.19
C LEU A 397 28.96 -1.89 3.36
N ALA A 398 29.82 -0.91 3.16
CA ALA A 398 30.70 -0.39 4.19
C ALA A 398 29.93 0.22 5.39
N LYS A 399 28.71 0.72 5.18
CA LYS A 399 27.87 1.32 6.22
C LYS A 399 27.14 0.28 7.09
N LEU A 400 27.14 -0.99 6.69
CA LEU A 400 26.56 -2.09 7.48
C LEU A 400 27.56 -2.62 8.50
N SER A 401 27.11 -2.90 9.71
CA SER A 401 27.85 -3.68 10.70
C SER A 401 28.10 -5.11 10.18
N ARG A 402 29.03 -5.84 10.84
CA ARG A 402 29.28 -7.25 10.52
C ARG A 402 28.02 -8.12 10.70
N PHE A 403 27.23 -7.81 11.72
CA PHE A 403 25.98 -8.53 12.01
C PHE A 403 24.92 -8.30 10.92
N GLU A 404 24.67 -7.04 10.56
CA GLU A 404 23.72 -6.69 9.49
C GLU A 404 24.10 -7.30 8.13
N ARG A 405 25.40 -7.31 7.80
CA ARG A 405 25.89 -8.00 6.58
C ARG A 405 25.61 -9.48 6.59
N LEU A 406 25.76 -10.12 7.76
CA LEU A 406 25.47 -11.55 7.91
C LEU A 406 23.98 -11.82 7.73
N GLN A 407 23.12 -11.03 8.38
CA GLN A 407 21.67 -11.16 8.24
C GLN A 407 21.22 -10.91 6.79
N LEU A 408 21.73 -9.87 6.14
CA LEU A 408 21.43 -9.59 4.74
C LEU A 408 21.87 -10.74 3.81
N LYS A 409 23.03 -11.33 4.06
CA LYS A 409 23.50 -12.51 3.33
C LYS A 409 22.57 -13.70 3.51
N GLN A 410 22.08 -13.95 4.72
CA GLN A 410 21.14 -15.05 4.99
C GLN A 410 19.78 -14.79 4.30
N ALA A 411 19.26 -13.57 4.38
CA ALA A 411 18.04 -13.17 3.67
C ALA A 411 18.17 -13.40 2.15
N PHE A 412 19.29 -13.03 1.54
CA PHE A 412 19.54 -13.27 0.11
C PHE A 412 19.59 -14.76 -0.24
N LYS A 413 20.21 -15.59 0.60
CA LYS A 413 20.21 -17.04 0.41
C LYS A 413 18.80 -17.63 0.50
N LEU A 414 18.02 -17.18 1.46
CA LEU A 414 16.63 -17.60 1.62
C LEU A 414 15.81 -17.28 0.36
N ILE A 415 15.89 -16.04 -0.14
CA ILE A 415 15.20 -15.64 -1.37
C ILE A 415 15.60 -16.54 -2.54
N GLN A 416 16.91 -16.77 -2.75
CA GLN A 416 17.38 -17.65 -3.83
C GLN A 416 16.90 -19.09 -3.66
N ALA A 417 16.86 -19.60 -2.44
CA ALA A 417 16.35 -20.95 -2.17
C ALA A 417 14.87 -21.07 -2.54
N GLN A 418 14.04 -20.08 -2.17
CA GLN A 418 12.62 -20.08 -2.51
C GLN A 418 12.38 -19.86 -4.02
N GLN A 419 13.16 -19.02 -4.66
CA GLN A 419 13.16 -18.89 -6.13
C GLN A 419 13.49 -20.24 -6.80
N ALA A 420 14.47 -20.97 -6.28
CA ALA A 420 14.85 -22.29 -6.82
C ALA A 420 13.75 -23.36 -6.61
N VAL A 421 13.02 -23.31 -5.49
CA VAL A 421 11.87 -24.18 -5.23
C VAL A 421 10.76 -23.93 -6.26
N LEU A 422 10.38 -22.67 -6.48
CA LEU A 422 9.36 -22.31 -7.48
C LEU A 422 9.80 -22.68 -8.91
N ALA A 423 11.07 -22.45 -9.26
CA ALA A 423 11.60 -22.82 -10.58
C ALA A 423 11.50 -24.32 -10.87
N LYS A 424 11.63 -25.18 -9.85
CA LYS A 424 11.45 -26.63 -9.99
C LYS A 424 9.96 -27.02 -10.11
N ARG A 425 9.09 -26.31 -9.39
CA ARG A 425 7.66 -26.61 -9.37
C ARG A 425 6.94 -26.14 -10.64
N TYR A 426 7.40 -25.03 -11.20
CA TYR A 426 6.87 -24.42 -12.43
C TYR A 426 7.96 -24.39 -13.53
N PRO A 427 8.31 -25.55 -14.11
CA PRO A 427 9.32 -25.59 -15.17
C PRO A 427 8.77 -24.88 -16.40
N ILE A 428 9.43 -23.79 -16.82
CA ILE A 428 9.12 -23.12 -18.09
C ILE A 428 9.84 -23.91 -19.19
N SER A 429 9.07 -24.47 -20.11
CA SER A 429 9.63 -24.98 -21.37
C SER A 429 10.20 -23.76 -22.13
N ARG A 430 11.54 -23.74 -22.28
CA ARG A 430 12.25 -22.73 -23.08
C ARG A 430 11.96 -22.93 -24.56
#